data_fafcfc44d34f4152c51e00b5736b81de
#
_entry.id   fafcfc44d34f4152c51e00b5736b81de
#
_cell.length_a   1.000
_cell.length_b   1.000
_cell.length_c   1.000
_cell.angle_alpha   90.00
_cell.angle_beta   90.00
_cell.angle_gamma   90.00
#
_symmetry.space_group_name_H-M   'P 1'
#
loop_
_entity.id
_entity.type
_entity.pdbx_description
1 polymer ?
#
loop_
_entity_poly.entity_id
_entity_poly.type
_entity_poly.pdbx_seq_one_letter_code
_entity_poly.pdbx_strand_id
1 'polypeptide(L)'
;MPTAALHISWFVVITRWGQWKKITERLAALGIRHFIPESYNTLVFLYTEKERALNLVNAGEVKGRFVVDHGTRTLLEVPEKQMEDFIRMVTEYPDAECTSQVPIVKGTRVKVVRGPLKGVEGEVVESPSGIRLVVRIPTLIGASVTITRGDVRPLEY
;
A
#
# COMPACT_ATOMS: atom_id res chain seq x y z
N MET A 1 23.75 -4.94 27.36
CA MET A 1 22.40 -4.41 27.31
C MET A 1 21.63 -5.10 26.20
N PRO A 2 20.50 -5.72 26.51
CA PRO A 2 19.68 -6.21 25.42
C PRO A 2 19.17 -5.02 24.60
N THR A 3 19.51 -5.03 23.32
CA THR A 3 18.92 -4.09 22.38
C THR A 3 17.44 -4.45 22.25
N ALA A 4 16.56 -3.50 22.52
CA ALA A 4 15.14 -3.68 22.24
C ALA A 4 14.98 -4.02 20.77
N ALA A 5 14.13 -4.99 20.44
CA ALA A 5 13.81 -5.30 19.06
C ALA A 5 13.26 -4.04 18.39
N LEU A 6 13.85 -3.67 17.24
CA LEU A 6 13.42 -2.51 16.48
C LEU A 6 12.05 -2.79 15.86
N HIS A 7 11.10 -1.91 16.12
CA HIS A 7 9.79 -2.00 15.49
C HIS A 7 9.83 -1.29 14.14
N ILE A 8 9.89 -2.08 13.08
CA ILE A 8 9.88 -1.59 11.70
C ILE A 8 8.48 -1.76 11.14
N SER A 9 7.96 -0.73 10.50
CA SER A 9 6.60 -0.71 10.00
C SER A 9 6.50 0.11 8.71
N TRP A 10 5.41 -0.06 8.00
CA TRP A 10 5.11 0.75 6.82
C TRP A 10 4.38 2.02 7.24
N PHE A 11 5.05 3.16 7.08
CA PHE A 11 4.47 4.48 7.26
C PHE A 11 4.16 5.10 5.91
N VAL A 12 3.27 6.07 5.88
CA VAL A 12 2.83 6.70 4.64
C VAL A 12 3.01 8.21 4.71
N VAL A 13 3.64 8.76 3.69
CA VAL A 13 3.82 10.21 3.55
C VAL A 13 3.13 10.65 2.27
N ILE A 14 2.34 11.72 2.37
CA ILE A 14 1.76 12.38 1.20
C ILE A 14 2.72 13.47 0.79
N THR A 15 3.23 13.40 -0.43
CA THR A 15 4.11 14.40 -1.00
C THR A 15 3.41 15.17 -2.11
N ARG A 16 4.11 16.15 -2.68
CA ARG A 16 3.61 16.93 -3.79
C ARG A 16 3.90 16.23 -5.12
N TRP A 17 3.10 16.54 -6.10
CA TRP A 17 3.32 16.09 -7.47
C TRP A 17 4.73 16.46 -7.92
N GLY A 18 5.40 15.51 -8.60
CA GLY A 18 6.74 15.74 -9.15
C GLY A 18 7.91 15.52 -8.19
N GLN A 19 7.67 15.25 -6.91
CA GLN A 19 8.73 15.02 -5.93
C GLN A 19 9.25 13.58 -5.89
N TRP A 20 8.52 12.65 -6.46
CA TRP A 20 8.77 11.21 -6.30
C TRP A 20 10.17 10.77 -6.76
N LYS A 21 10.72 11.37 -7.82
CA LYS A 21 12.06 10.99 -8.31
C LYS A 21 13.15 11.33 -7.31
N LYS A 22 13.12 12.54 -6.79
CA LYS A 22 14.09 12.99 -5.78
C LYS A 22 13.98 12.17 -4.51
N ILE A 23 12.77 11.86 -4.09
CA ILE A 23 12.52 11.05 -2.90
C ILE A 23 13.06 9.65 -3.11
N THR A 24 12.76 9.02 -4.25
CA THR A 24 13.26 7.68 -4.58
C THR A 24 14.79 7.65 -4.56
N GLU A 25 15.45 8.59 -5.22
CA GLU A 25 16.91 8.67 -5.25
C GLU A 25 17.49 8.82 -3.85
N ARG A 26 16.89 9.68 -3.03
CA ARG A 26 17.35 9.92 -1.67
C ARG A 26 17.19 8.71 -0.77
N LEU A 27 16.03 8.07 -0.82
CA LEU A 27 15.76 6.88 -0.01
C LEU A 27 16.64 5.71 -0.42
N ALA A 28 16.89 5.55 -1.72
CA ALA A 28 17.82 4.53 -2.21
C ALA A 28 19.25 4.79 -1.70
N ALA A 29 19.69 6.04 -1.73
CA ALA A 29 21.03 6.42 -1.23
C ALA A 29 21.16 6.15 0.28
N LEU A 30 20.07 6.31 1.04
CA LEU A 30 20.05 6.06 2.48
C LEU A 30 19.81 4.59 2.84
N GLY A 31 19.57 3.73 1.85
CA GLY A 31 19.31 2.31 2.07
C GLY A 31 17.98 2.02 2.74
N ILE A 32 16.99 2.90 2.58
CA ILE A 32 15.68 2.74 3.19
C ILE A 32 14.73 2.07 2.21
N ARG A 33 14.12 0.96 2.66
CA ARG A 33 13.09 0.28 1.88
C ARG A 33 11.87 1.17 1.77
N HIS A 34 11.38 1.34 0.54
CA HIS A 34 10.25 2.21 0.26
C HIS A 34 9.49 1.72 -0.96
N PHE A 35 8.28 2.22 -1.13
CA PHE A 35 7.48 1.97 -2.31
C PHE A 35 6.67 3.22 -2.67
N ILE A 36 6.71 3.60 -3.95
CA ILE A 36 5.93 4.71 -4.48
C ILE A 36 5.16 4.17 -5.69
N PRO A 37 3.81 4.10 -5.63
CA PRO A 37 3.03 3.62 -6.77
C PRO A 37 3.25 4.50 -7.99
N GLU A 38 3.56 3.90 -9.12
CA GLU A 38 3.82 4.65 -10.36
C GLU A 38 2.61 5.48 -10.80
N SER A 39 1.42 4.91 -10.70
CA SER A 39 0.18 5.59 -11.08
C SER A 39 -0.41 6.49 -9.99
N TYR A 40 0.20 6.52 -8.80
CA TYR A 40 -0.24 7.36 -7.69
C TYR A 40 0.97 7.81 -6.87
N ASN A 41 1.85 8.56 -7.52
CA ASN A 41 3.21 8.85 -7.03
C ASN A 41 3.31 10.01 -6.03
N THR A 42 2.20 10.48 -5.50
CA THR A 42 2.16 11.39 -4.37
C THR A 42 2.11 10.64 -3.03
N LEU A 43 2.01 9.31 -3.05
CA LEU A 43 2.07 8.47 -1.86
C LEU A 43 3.44 7.82 -1.77
N VAL A 44 4.11 8.03 -0.64
CA VAL A 44 5.40 7.44 -0.35
C VAL A 44 5.24 6.50 0.84
N PHE A 45 5.46 5.21 0.62
CA PHE A 45 5.44 4.21 1.67
C PHE A 45 6.85 3.96 2.15
N LEU A 46 7.09 4.14 3.45
CA LEU A 46 8.40 3.98 4.08
C LEU A 46 8.39 2.78 5.01
N TYR A 47 9.30 1.85 4.81
CA TYR A 47 9.46 0.69 5.68
C TYR A 47 10.68 0.88 6.56
N THR A 48 10.48 1.40 7.76
CA THR A 48 11.55 1.74 8.69
C THR A 48 10.99 1.92 10.10
N GLU A 49 11.87 2.26 11.05
CA GLU A 49 11.44 2.62 12.39
C GLU A 49 10.72 3.97 12.38
N LYS A 50 9.76 4.13 13.27
CA LYS A 50 8.99 5.35 13.41
C LYS A 50 9.87 6.58 13.60
N GLU A 51 10.85 6.48 14.50
CA GLU A 51 11.75 7.60 14.78
C GLU A 51 12.55 8.02 13.54
N ARG A 52 13.04 7.04 12.78
CA ARG A 52 13.76 7.33 11.55
C ARG A 52 12.85 7.96 10.49
N ALA A 53 11.62 7.47 10.38
CA ALA A 53 10.63 8.05 9.47
C ALA A 53 10.36 9.51 9.82
N LEU A 54 10.14 9.80 11.11
CA LEU A 54 9.93 11.17 11.58
C LEU A 54 11.12 12.07 11.25
N ASN A 55 12.34 11.57 11.48
CA ASN A 55 13.56 12.34 11.19
C ASN A 55 13.71 12.63 9.70
N LEU A 56 13.36 11.70 8.82
CA LEU A 56 13.42 11.91 7.37
C LEU A 56 12.52 13.06 6.92
N VAL A 57 11.32 13.12 7.45
CA VAL A 57 10.37 14.17 7.10
C VAL A 57 10.77 15.50 7.75
N ASN A 58 11.14 15.47 9.01
CA ASN A 58 11.54 16.70 9.75
C ASN A 58 12.82 17.33 9.17
N ALA A 59 13.74 16.52 8.69
CA ALA A 59 14.99 17.01 8.08
C ALA A 59 14.80 17.43 6.61
N GLY A 60 13.60 17.24 6.05
CA GLY A 60 13.33 17.59 4.65
C GLY A 60 13.86 16.60 3.62
N GLU A 61 14.33 15.42 4.06
CA GLU A 61 14.78 14.37 3.15
C GLU A 61 13.62 13.78 2.35
N VAL A 62 12.48 13.66 2.99
CA VAL A 62 11.21 13.31 2.36
C VAL A 62 10.26 14.49 2.59
N LYS A 63 9.98 15.24 1.56
CA LYS A 63 9.09 16.41 1.65
C LYS A 63 7.64 15.97 1.60
N GLY A 64 6.92 16.20 2.69
CA GLY A 64 5.52 15.84 2.77
C GLY A 64 5.03 15.79 4.19
N ARG A 65 3.88 15.18 4.36
CA ARG A 65 3.26 15.01 5.67
C ARG A 65 2.81 13.57 5.84
N PHE A 66 2.90 13.07 7.07
CA PHE A 66 2.44 11.73 7.37
C PHE A 66 0.93 11.61 7.29
N VAL A 67 0.47 10.44 6.83
CA VAL A 67 -0.92 10.05 6.99
C VAL A 67 -1.11 9.59 8.43
N VAL A 68 -2.17 10.09 9.06
CA VAL A 68 -2.52 9.79 10.44
C VAL A 68 -3.72 8.83 10.46
N ASP A 69 -3.65 7.86 11.33
CA ASP A 69 -4.79 6.98 11.62
C ASP A 69 -5.75 7.74 12.53
N HIS A 70 -6.93 8.03 12.04
CA HIS A 70 -7.93 8.81 12.78
C HIS A 70 -8.49 8.08 14.00
N GLY A 71 -8.44 6.73 13.99
CA GLY A 71 -8.90 5.92 15.11
C GLY A 71 -7.96 5.98 16.31
N THR A 72 -6.66 5.87 16.05
CA THR A 72 -5.62 5.87 17.09
C THR A 72 -4.99 7.22 17.32
N ARG A 73 -5.18 8.16 16.38
CA ARG A 73 -4.53 9.49 16.34
C ARG A 73 -3.00 9.41 16.30
N THR A 74 -2.47 8.29 15.82
CA THR A 74 -1.04 8.08 15.60
C THR A 74 -0.77 7.96 14.10
N LEU A 75 0.51 7.89 13.72
CA LEU A 75 0.87 7.67 12.33
C LEU A 75 0.25 6.37 11.83
N LEU A 76 -0.30 6.42 10.62
CA LEU A 76 -0.85 5.20 10.00
C LEU A 76 0.27 4.20 9.78
N GLU A 77 0.08 2.98 10.25
CA GLU A 77 0.97 1.84 10.00
C GLU A 77 0.20 0.84 9.17
N VAL A 78 0.72 0.52 7.99
CA VAL A 78 0.07 -0.45 7.10
C VAL A 78 0.58 -1.85 7.46
N PRO A 79 -0.30 -2.82 7.74
CA PRO A 79 0.11 -4.19 8.02
C PRO A 79 0.93 -4.77 6.87
N GLU A 80 1.98 -5.53 7.18
CA GLU A 80 2.90 -6.07 6.19
C GLU A 80 2.20 -6.87 5.10
N LYS A 81 1.30 -7.76 5.47
CA LYS A 81 0.57 -8.60 4.50
C LYS A 81 -0.23 -7.74 3.53
N GLN A 82 -0.90 -6.74 4.03
CA GLN A 82 -1.69 -5.83 3.21
C GLN A 82 -0.82 -5.03 2.24
N MET A 83 0.33 -4.55 2.73
CA MET A 83 1.28 -3.82 1.90
C MET A 83 1.91 -4.71 0.84
N GLU A 84 2.29 -5.93 1.19
CA GLU A 84 2.83 -6.91 0.25
C GLU A 84 1.83 -7.21 -0.87
N ASP A 85 0.57 -7.40 -0.52
CA ASP A 85 -0.48 -7.70 -1.49
C ASP A 85 -0.72 -6.51 -2.42
N PHE A 86 -0.71 -5.30 -1.88
CA PHE A 86 -0.84 -4.07 -2.68
C PHE A 86 0.33 -3.90 -3.65
N ILE A 87 1.57 -4.03 -3.15
CA ILE A 87 2.78 -3.93 -3.98
C ILE A 87 2.74 -4.98 -5.10
N ARG A 88 2.38 -6.20 -4.74
CA ARG A 88 2.34 -7.30 -5.68
C ARG A 88 1.34 -7.05 -6.80
N MET A 89 0.14 -6.56 -6.47
CA MET A 89 -0.87 -6.24 -7.47
C MET A 89 -0.40 -5.18 -8.46
N VAL A 90 0.13 -4.07 -7.96
CA VAL A 90 0.54 -2.96 -8.84
C VAL A 90 1.84 -3.26 -9.60
N THR A 91 2.65 -4.19 -9.09
CA THR A 91 3.86 -4.63 -9.78
C THR A 91 3.53 -5.61 -10.91
N GLU A 92 2.66 -6.59 -10.64
CA GLU A 92 2.25 -7.58 -11.65
C GLU A 92 1.33 -6.97 -12.71
N TYR A 93 0.53 -5.98 -12.31
CA TYR A 93 -0.41 -5.30 -13.20
C TYR A 93 -0.17 -3.79 -13.14
N PRO A 94 0.82 -3.28 -13.89
CA PRO A 94 1.13 -1.84 -13.88
C PRO A 94 -0.04 -0.94 -14.32
N ASP A 95 -0.99 -1.50 -15.07
CA ASP A 95 -2.20 -0.81 -15.51
C ASP A 95 -3.38 -0.95 -14.54
N ALA A 96 -3.16 -1.57 -13.37
CA ALA A 96 -4.20 -1.64 -12.35
C ALA A 96 -4.67 -0.24 -11.97
N GLU A 97 -5.98 -0.08 -11.84
CA GLU A 97 -6.53 1.19 -11.40
C GLU A 97 -6.20 1.43 -9.93
N CYS A 98 -5.47 2.51 -9.65
CA CYS A 98 -5.19 2.96 -8.30
C CYS A 98 -5.99 4.23 -8.04
N THR A 99 -6.79 4.23 -6.99
CA THR A 99 -7.63 5.38 -6.66
C THR A 99 -7.86 5.48 -5.16
N SER A 100 -7.93 6.73 -4.68
CA SER A 100 -8.36 7.02 -3.31
C SER A 100 -9.88 6.95 -3.17
N GLN A 101 -10.61 6.87 -4.29
CA GLN A 101 -12.06 6.84 -4.34
C GLN A 101 -12.60 5.43 -4.58
N VAL A 102 -11.98 4.42 -4.00
CA VAL A 102 -12.50 3.05 -4.10
C VAL A 102 -13.88 3.01 -3.46
N PRO A 103 -14.91 2.47 -4.16
CA PRO A 103 -16.26 2.40 -3.62
C PRO A 103 -16.29 1.76 -2.23
N ILE A 104 -17.07 2.35 -1.33
CA ILE A 104 -17.24 1.87 0.05
C ILE A 104 -18.02 0.54 0.08
N VAL A 105 -18.53 0.08 -1.05
CA VAL A 105 -19.26 -1.18 -1.14
C VAL A 105 -18.33 -2.31 -0.74
N LYS A 106 -18.66 -2.96 0.37
CA LYS A 106 -17.92 -4.12 0.83
C LYS A 106 -18.14 -5.28 -0.12
N GLY A 107 -17.07 -5.68 -0.81
CA GLY A 107 -17.08 -6.90 -1.59
C GLY A 107 -16.87 -8.12 -0.70
N THR A 108 -17.00 -9.29 -1.29
CA THR A 108 -16.70 -10.55 -0.61
C THR A 108 -15.19 -10.66 -0.44
N ARG A 109 -14.73 -10.93 0.77
CA ARG A 109 -13.31 -11.18 1.04
C ARG A 109 -12.89 -12.49 0.39
N VAL A 110 -11.80 -12.45 -0.35
CA VAL A 110 -11.31 -13.62 -1.09
C VAL A 110 -9.80 -13.73 -1.01
N LYS A 111 -9.30 -14.93 -1.34
CA LYS A 111 -7.89 -15.20 -1.55
C LYS A 111 -7.70 -15.68 -2.97
N VAL A 112 -6.69 -15.17 -3.66
CA VAL A 112 -6.33 -15.61 -4.99
C VAL A 112 -5.61 -16.95 -4.89
N VAL A 113 -6.07 -17.96 -5.62
CA VAL A 113 -5.53 -19.33 -5.56
C VAL A 113 -4.76 -19.74 -6.81
N ARG A 114 -4.84 -18.96 -7.89
CA ARG A 114 -4.13 -19.22 -9.14
C ARG A 114 -3.63 -17.93 -9.78
N GLY A 115 -2.61 -18.08 -10.62
CA GLY A 115 -2.08 -17.00 -11.44
C GLY A 115 -1.03 -16.14 -10.73
N PRO A 116 -0.66 -15.01 -11.35
CA PRO A 116 0.41 -14.15 -10.84
C PRO A 116 0.13 -13.56 -9.46
N LEU A 117 -1.14 -13.44 -9.07
CA LEU A 117 -1.54 -12.89 -7.77
C LEU A 117 -1.83 -13.97 -6.73
N LYS A 118 -1.45 -15.22 -6.97
CA LYS A 118 -1.66 -16.31 -6.01
C LYS A 118 -1.18 -15.92 -4.62
N GLY A 119 -2.06 -16.06 -3.63
CA GLY A 119 -1.79 -15.71 -2.24
C GLY A 119 -2.26 -14.32 -1.84
N VAL A 120 -2.56 -13.46 -2.80
CA VAL A 120 -3.08 -12.11 -2.51
C VAL A 120 -4.48 -12.21 -1.92
N GLU A 121 -4.75 -11.43 -0.90
CA GLU A 121 -6.05 -11.33 -0.25
C GLU A 121 -6.67 -9.97 -0.54
N GLY A 122 -7.94 -9.97 -0.89
CA GLY A 122 -8.65 -8.74 -1.20
C GLY A 122 -10.14 -8.93 -1.19
N GLU A 123 -10.83 -8.05 -1.87
CA GLU A 123 -12.29 -8.10 -2.01
C GLU A 123 -12.65 -8.24 -3.48
N VAL A 124 -13.68 -9.02 -3.75
CA VAL A 124 -14.26 -9.11 -5.09
C VAL A 124 -15.50 -8.24 -5.17
N VAL A 125 -15.52 -7.37 -6.17
CA VAL A 125 -16.64 -6.48 -6.44
C VAL A 125 -17.16 -6.80 -7.84
N GLU A 126 -18.47 -6.88 -8.00
CA GLU A 126 -19.08 -7.08 -9.31
C GLU A 126 -19.05 -5.79 -10.12
N SER A 127 -18.81 -5.92 -11.41
CA SER A 127 -18.83 -4.82 -12.36
C SER A 127 -19.58 -5.26 -13.63
N PRO A 128 -20.00 -4.33 -14.50
CA PRO A 128 -20.67 -4.69 -15.74
C PRO A 128 -19.87 -5.63 -16.64
N SER A 129 -18.55 -5.60 -16.54
CA SER A 129 -17.65 -6.42 -17.36
C SER A 129 -17.18 -7.70 -16.66
N GLY A 130 -17.71 -8.03 -15.48
CA GLY A 130 -17.34 -9.21 -14.70
C GLY A 130 -17.00 -8.86 -13.26
N ILE A 131 -16.05 -9.61 -12.67
CA ILE A 131 -15.63 -9.33 -11.29
C ILE A 131 -14.26 -8.65 -11.28
N ARG A 132 -14.07 -7.79 -10.29
CA ARG A 132 -12.81 -7.11 -10.06
C ARG A 132 -12.28 -7.46 -8.67
N LEU A 133 -10.98 -7.74 -8.61
CA LEU A 133 -10.28 -7.89 -7.33
C LEU A 133 -9.80 -6.52 -6.89
N VAL A 134 -10.13 -6.16 -5.66
CA VAL A 134 -9.70 -4.88 -5.06
C VAL A 134 -8.82 -5.19 -3.86
N VAL A 135 -7.61 -4.64 -3.86
CA VAL A 135 -6.72 -4.67 -2.70
C VAL A 135 -6.67 -3.25 -2.15
N ARG A 136 -7.10 -3.09 -0.90
CA ARG A 136 -7.19 -1.77 -0.26
C ARG A 136 -6.13 -1.58 0.80
N ILE A 137 -5.64 -0.35 0.87
CA ILE A 137 -5.04 0.16 2.09
C ILE A 137 -6.12 1.09 2.66
N PRO A 138 -6.79 0.69 3.76
CA PRO A 138 -7.99 1.38 4.23
C PRO A 138 -7.81 2.88 4.38
N THR A 139 -8.82 3.64 3.98
CA THR A 139 -8.92 5.11 4.02
C THR A 139 -7.92 5.84 3.13
N LEU A 140 -7.06 5.14 2.41
CA LEU A 140 -5.98 5.77 1.65
C LEU A 140 -6.07 5.52 0.14
N ILE A 141 -5.97 4.26 -0.28
CA ILE A 141 -5.90 3.90 -1.70
C ILE A 141 -6.38 2.47 -1.90
N GLY A 142 -6.86 2.17 -3.09
CA GLY A 142 -7.14 0.81 -3.52
C GLY A 142 -6.64 0.59 -4.93
N ALA A 143 -6.17 -0.61 -5.20
CA ALA A 143 -5.80 -1.05 -6.55
C ALA A 143 -6.78 -2.14 -6.98
N SER A 144 -7.22 -2.11 -8.22
CA SER A 144 -8.17 -3.09 -8.72
C SER A 144 -7.80 -3.59 -10.11
N VAL A 145 -8.07 -4.87 -10.33
CA VAL A 145 -7.89 -5.53 -11.62
C VAL A 145 -9.07 -6.45 -11.89
N THR A 146 -9.33 -6.72 -13.17
CA THR A 146 -10.29 -7.74 -13.55
C THR A 146 -9.73 -9.11 -13.22
N ILE A 147 -10.54 -9.99 -12.64
CA ILE A 147 -10.12 -11.33 -12.26
C ILE A 147 -11.20 -12.36 -12.62
N THR A 148 -10.78 -13.60 -12.80
CA THR A 148 -11.68 -14.71 -13.11
C THR A 148 -12.17 -15.37 -11.81
N ARG A 149 -13.46 -15.69 -11.74
CA ARG A 149 -14.06 -16.31 -10.54
C ARG A 149 -13.34 -17.58 -10.10
N GLY A 150 -12.86 -18.38 -11.06
CA GLY A 150 -12.14 -19.62 -10.75
C GLY A 150 -10.79 -19.43 -10.08
N ASP A 151 -10.26 -18.22 -10.12
CA ASP A 151 -8.94 -17.91 -9.55
C ASP A 151 -8.99 -17.42 -8.10
N VAL A 152 -10.18 -17.25 -7.55
CA VAL A 152 -10.38 -16.76 -6.19
C VAL A 152 -11.24 -17.71 -5.37
N ARG A 153 -11.05 -17.71 -4.06
CA ARG A 153 -11.89 -18.43 -3.09
C ARG A 153 -12.28 -17.51 -1.96
N PRO A 154 -13.52 -17.61 -1.45
CA PRO A 154 -13.94 -16.86 -0.29
C PRO A 154 -13.04 -17.17 0.91
N LEU A 155 -12.71 -16.13 1.67
CA LEU A 155 -12.04 -16.31 2.95
C LEU A 155 -13.09 -16.66 4.00
N GLU A 156 -12.85 -17.75 4.72
CA GLU A 156 -13.70 -18.14 5.84
C GLU A 156 -13.22 -17.48 7.13
N TYR A 157 -14.16 -17.02 7.92
CA TYR A 157 -13.89 -16.43 9.23
C TYR A 157 -14.34 -17.38 10.32
#